data_520e680948f93c4410b1b497461fdc8c
#
_entry.id   520e680948f93c4410b1b497461fdc8c
#
_cell.length_a   1.000
_cell.length_b   1.000
_cell.length_c   1.000
_cell.angle_alpha   90.00
_cell.angle_beta   90.00
_cell.angle_gamma   90.00
#
_symmetry.space_group_name_H-M   'P 1'
#
loop_
_entity.id
_entity.type
_entity.pdbx_description
1 polymer ?
#
loop_
_entity_poly.entity_id
_entity_poly.type
_entity_poly.pdbx_seq_one_letter_code
_entity_poly.pdbx_strand_id
1 'polypeptide(L)'
;MAAMLYATDSPAGRILAHLQRHGEATVKELEQVLQVSTTAVREHLTHLQARDLVANKLVRRGPGRPHQAFFLTPAAQELFPKQYDTLINVL
;
A
#
# COMPACT_ATOMS: atom_id res chain seq x y z
N MET A 1 -8.11 8.50 -15.95
CA MET A 1 -7.26 8.74 -14.80
C MET A 1 -6.96 7.45 -14.10
N ALA A 2 -5.68 7.13 -14.04
CA ALA A 2 -5.26 5.87 -13.45
C ALA A 2 -5.68 5.74 -11.99
N ALA A 3 -5.63 6.83 -11.25
CA ALA A 3 -5.98 6.80 -9.84
C ALA A 3 -7.44 6.43 -9.60
N MET A 4 -8.27 6.56 -10.62
CA MET A 4 -9.68 6.23 -10.48
C MET A 4 -9.96 4.74 -10.62
N LEU A 5 -8.97 3.94 -11.00
CA LEU A 5 -9.12 2.50 -11.06
C LEU A 5 -9.37 1.90 -9.68
N TYR A 6 -8.96 2.61 -8.64
CA TYR A 6 -9.10 2.14 -7.27
C TYR A 6 -9.80 3.21 -6.46
N ALA A 7 -11.06 3.00 -6.17
CA ALA A 7 -11.80 3.92 -5.33
C ALA A 7 -11.14 3.99 -3.94
N THR A 8 -11.12 5.18 -3.36
CA THR A 8 -10.47 5.39 -2.09
C THR A 8 -11.08 4.55 -0.97
N ASP A 9 -12.34 4.20 -1.08
CA ASP A 9 -13.01 3.42 -0.06
C ASP A 9 -13.04 1.93 -0.35
N SER A 10 -12.51 1.51 -1.50
CA SER A 10 -12.40 0.08 -1.78
C SER A 10 -11.25 -0.50 -0.97
N PRO A 11 -11.28 -1.81 -0.66
CA PRO A 11 -10.17 -2.41 0.09
C PRO A 11 -8.83 -2.20 -0.59
N ALA A 12 -8.75 -2.43 -1.89
CA ALA A 12 -7.49 -2.24 -2.61
C ALA A 12 -7.06 -0.79 -2.57
N GLY A 13 -7.98 0.14 -2.77
CA GLY A 13 -7.67 1.57 -2.71
C GLY A 13 -7.19 1.98 -1.34
N ARG A 14 -7.78 1.42 -0.29
CA ARG A 14 -7.37 1.74 1.07
C ARG A 14 -5.97 1.22 1.38
N ILE A 15 -5.63 0.03 0.84
CA ILE A 15 -4.28 -0.48 0.99
C ILE A 15 -3.28 0.44 0.32
N LEU A 16 -3.56 0.83 -0.93
CA LEU A 16 -2.65 1.70 -1.67
C LEU A 16 -2.48 3.04 -0.97
N ALA A 17 -3.57 3.62 -0.48
CA ALA A 17 -3.51 4.90 0.21
C ALA A 17 -2.71 4.79 1.51
N HIS A 18 -2.89 3.69 2.24
CA HIS A 18 -2.15 3.49 3.48
C HIS A 18 -0.65 3.36 3.20
N LEU A 19 -0.29 2.59 2.17
CA LEU A 19 1.11 2.42 1.82
C LEU A 19 1.73 3.71 1.31
N GLN A 20 0.96 4.50 0.59
CA GLN A 20 1.47 5.80 0.15
C GLN A 20 1.77 6.71 1.34
N ARG A 21 0.90 6.67 2.34
CA ARG A 21 1.04 7.55 3.50
C ARG A 21 2.13 7.10 4.45
N HIS A 22 2.27 5.79 4.65
CA HIS A 22 3.16 5.26 5.68
C HIS A 22 4.42 4.60 5.15
N GLY A 23 4.49 4.38 3.84
CA GLY A 23 5.66 3.79 3.21
C GLY A 23 5.60 2.29 3.10
N GLU A 24 5.28 1.61 4.18
CA GLU A 24 5.17 0.16 4.17
C GLU A 24 4.24 -0.31 5.27
N ALA A 25 3.75 -1.54 5.15
CA ALA A 25 2.88 -2.12 6.15
C ALA A 25 2.94 -3.64 6.08
N THR A 26 2.78 -4.29 7.22
CA THR A 26 2.66 -5.74 7.29
C THR A 26 1.21 -6.13 7.06
N VAL A 27 0.99 -7.43 6.82
CA VAL A 27 -0.37 -7.96 6.67
C VAL A 27 -1.18 -7.64 7.93
N LYS A 28 -0.58 -7.81 9.09
CA LYS A 28 -1.29 -7.59 10.34
C LYS A 28 -1.74 -6.14 10.48
N GLU A 29 -0.87 -5.21 10.09
CA GLU A 29 -1.23 -3.80 10.11
C GLU A 29 -2.39 -3.51 9.17
N LEU A 30 -2.36 -4.12 8.00
CA LEU A 30 -3.43 -3.91 7.03
C LEU A 30 -4.74 -4.53 7.48
N GLU A 31 -4.70 -5.66 8.20
CA GLU A 31 -5.90 -6.22 8.79
C GLU A 31 -6.58 -5.21 9.69
N GLN A 32 -5.80 -4.54 10.50
CA GLN A 32 -6.35 -3.56 11.43
C GLN A 32 -6.89 -2.33 10.69
N VAL A 33 -6.19 -1.90 9.68
CA VAL A 33 -6.60 -0.72 8.92
C VAL A 33 -7.92 -0.99 8.18
N LEU A 34 -8.03 -2.16 7.57
CA LEU A 34 -9.19 -2.49 6.75
C LEU A 34 -10.31 -3.16 7.52
N GLN A 35 -10.00 -3.68 8.71
CA GLN A 35 -10.97 -4.42 9.51
C GLN A 35 -11.50 -5.65 8.76
N VAL A 36 -10.58 -6.39 8.15
CA VAL A 36 -10.91 -7.61 7.41
C VAL A 36 -9.94 -8.71 7.82
N SER A 37 -10.23 -9.91 7.37
CA SER A 37 -9.45 -11.09 7.73
C SER A 37 -8.09 -11.10 7.04
N THR A 38 -7.19 -11.93 7.57
CA THR A 38 -5.88 -12.15 6.95
C THR A 38 -6.04 -12.62 5.50
N THR A 39 -6.96 -13.56 5.28
CA THR A 39 -7.20 -14.09 3.95
C THR A 39 -7.60 -13.00 2.98
N ALA A 40 -8.50 -12.12 3.41
CA ALA A 40 -8.95 -11.03 2.54
C ALA A 40 -7.80 -10.08 2.22
N VAL A 41 -6.97 -9.74 3.22
CA VAL A 41 -5.83 -8.86 2.97
C VAL A 41 -4.89 -9.50 1.95
N ARG A 42 -4.59 -10.78 2.13
CA ARG A 42 -3.65 -11.47 1.23
C ARG A 42 -4.20 -11.55 -0.18
N GLU A 43 -5.50 -11.73 -0.33
CA GLU A 43 -6.10 -11.74 -1.66
C GLU A 43 -5.94 -10.40 -2.35
N HIS A 44 -6.21 -9.32 -1.62
CA HIS A 44 -6.05 -7.98 -2.20
C HIS A 44 -4.60 -7.70 -2.56
N LEU A 45 -3.67 -8.10 -1.68
CA LEU A 45 -2.26 -7.89 -1.95
C LEU A 45 -1.80 -8.70 -3.17
N THR A 46 -2.31 -9.92 -3.31
CA THR A 46 -1.96 -10.75 -4.47
C THR A 46 -2.40 -10.06 -5.77
N HIS A 47 -3.60 -9.50 -5.78
CA HIS A 47 -4.07 -8.77 -6.96
C HIS A 47 -3.21 -7.55 -7.25
N LEU A 48 -2.84 -6.82 -6.22
CA LEU A 48 -2.02 -5.63 -6.41
C LEU A 48 -0.61 -5.99 -6.87
N GLN A 49 -0.07 -7.08 -6.35
CA GLN A 49 1.24 -7.56 -6.81
C GLN A 49 1.20 -8.00 -8.27
N ALA A 50 0.11 -8.66 -8.66
CA ALA A 50 -0.04 -9.10 -10.05
C ALA A 50 -0.07 -7.92 -11.02
N ARG A 51 -0.49 -6.76 -10.55
CA ARG A 51 -0.53 -5.55 -11.36
C ARG A 51 0.72 -4.69 -11.19
N ASP A 52 1.71 -5.22 -10.50
CA ASP A 52 2.97 -4.53 -10.26
C ASP A 52 2.80 -3.21 -9.49
N LEU A 53 1.81 -3.18 -8.62
CA LEU A 53 1.57 -1.99 -7.81
C LEU A 53 2.15 -2.09 -6.43
N VAL A 54 2.34 -3.32 -5.93
CA VAL A 54 2.83 -3.57 -4.58
C VAL A 54 3.92 -4.63 -4.66
N ALA A 55 4.96 -4.45 -3.87
CA ALA A 55 6.02 -5.44 -3.71
C ALA A 55 6.18 -5.71 -2.22
N ASN A 56 7.01 -6.69 -1.88
CA ASN A 56 7.22 -7.01 -0.48
C ASN A 56 8.69 -7.20 -0.19
N LYS A 57 9.02 -7.07 1.08
CA LYS A 57 10.37 -7.32 1.58
C LYS A 57 10.25 -7.86 3.00
N LEU A 58 11.31 -8.50 3.47
CA LEU A 58 11.35 -8.96 4.85
C LEU A 58 11.89 -7.84 5.71
N VAL A 59 11.22 -7.58 6.83
CA VAL A 59 11.70 -6.60 7.79
C VAL A 59 11.76 -7.28 9.15
N ARG A 60 12.72 -6.88 9.95
CA ARG A 60 12.87 -7.40 11.30
C ARG A 60 12.47 -6.29 12.26
N ARG A 61 11.40 -6.53 12.99
CA ARG A 61 10.89 -5.56 13.96
C ARG A 61 11.00 -6.19 15.35
N GLY A 62 12.06 -5.87 16.05
CA GLY A 62 12.29 -6.40 17.37
C GLY A 62 12.73 -7.84 17.34
N PRO A 63 12.72 -8.52 18.49
CA PRO A 63 13.11 -9.93 18.55
C PRO A 63 12.03 -10.78 17.89
N GLY A 64 12.44 -11.90 17.33
CA GLY A 64 11.53 -12.84 16.74
C GLY A 64 11.72 -12.95 15.24
N ARG A 65 10.70 -13.46 14.57
CA ARG A 65 10.79 -13.76 13.16
C ARG A 65 10.65 -12.50 12.31
N PRO A 66 11.36 -12.45 11.19
CA PRO A 66 11.14 -11.36 10.24
C PRO A 66 9.71 -11.39 9.74
N HIS A 67 9.17 -10.24 9.41
CA HIS A 67 7.84 -10.11 8.87
C HIS A 67 7.91 -9.57 7.46
N GLN A 68 6.96 -9.98 6.63
CA GLN A 68 6.83 -9.41 5.31
C GLN A 68 6.19 -8.03 5.42
N ALA A 69 6.81 -7.05 4.82
CA ALA A 69 6.24 -5.72 4.71
C ALA A 69 5.98 -5.43 3.23
N PHE A 70 4.88 -4.79 2.97
CA PHE A 70 4.46 -4.46 1.61
C PHE A 70 4.60 -2.97 1.38
N PHE A 71 4.99 -2.60 0.18
CA PHE A 71 5.24 -1.20 -0.16
C PHE A 71 4.88 -0.96 -1.62
N LEU A 72 4.67 0.31 -1.96
CA LEU A 72 4.31 0.66 -3.33
C LEU A 72 5.52 0.57 -4.24
N THR A 73 5.30 0.03 -5.43
CA THR A 73 6.32 0.03 -6.48
C THR A 73 6.41 1.43 -7.09
N PRO A 74 7.48 1.73 -7.82
CA PRO A 74 7.52 3.00 -8.55
C PRO A 74 6.33 3.16 -9.51
N ALA A 75 5.88 2.06 -10.13
CA ALA A 75 4.72 2.13 -11.01
C ALA A 75 3.48 2.61 -10.27
N ALA A 76 3.29 2.10 -9.04
CA ALA A 76 2.14 2.52 -8.23
C ALA A 76 2.23 3.98 -7.85
N GLN A 77 3.41 4.43 -7.52
CA GLN A 77 3.58 5.82 -7.11
C GLN A 77 3.22 6.79 -8.22
N GLU A 78 3.36 6.36 -9.48
CA GLU A 78 2.98 7.19 -10.60
C GLU A 78 1.48 7.38 -10.71
N LEU A 79 0.70 6.50 -10.07
CA LEU A 79 -0.76 6.57 -10.14
C LEU A 79 -1.35 7.61 -9.21
N PHE A 80 -0.59 8.09 -8.25
CA PHE A 80 -1.10 9.00 -7.23
C PHE A 80 -0.65 10.42 -7.50
N PRO A 81 -1.49 11.42 -7.18
CA PRO A 81 -1.05 12.81 -7.23
C PRO A 81 0.11 13.00 -6.28
N LYS A 82 1.06 13.78 -6.72
CA LYS A 82 2.24 14.05 -5.90
C LYS A 82 2.01 15.35 -5.15
N GLN A 83 1.57 15.21 -3.91
CA GLN A 83 1.19 16.38 -3.12
C GLN A 83 2.34 17.34 -2.89
N TYR A 84 3.55 16.80 -2.80
CA TYR A 84 4.70 17.67 -2.63
C TYR A 84 4.91 18.58 -3.84
N ASP A 85 4.45 18.18 -5.01
CA ASP A 85 4.52 19.01 -6.19
C ASP A 85 3.69 20.28 -6.00
N THR A 86 2.54 20.13 -5.36
CA THR A 86 1.69 21.27 -5.05
C THR A 86 2.40 22.25 -4.12
N LEU A 87 3.09 21.69 -3.12
CA LEU A 87 3.81 22.55 -2.18
C LEU A 87 4.93 23.29 -2.86
N ILE A 88 5.63 22.63 -3.77
CA ILE A 88 6.70 23.26 -4.51
C ILE A 88 6.16 24.38 -5.38
N ASN A 89 5.02 24.14 -5.99
CA ASN A 89 4.44 25.13 -6.90
C ASN A 89 3.97 26.37 -6.17
N VAL A 90 3.67 26.24 -4.90
CA VAL A 90 3.25 27.38 -4.10
C VAL A 90 4.41 28.34 -3.89
N LEU A 91 5.60 27.80 -3.87
CA LEU A 91 6.78 28.65 -3.68
C LEU A 91 7.11 29.42 -4.95
#